data_0f75d57d3a00394492ae3d5dc4ce4ea2
#
_entry.id   0f75d57d3a00394492ae3d5dc4ce4ea2
#
_cell.length_a   1.000
_cell.length_b   1.000
_cell.length_c   1.000
_cell.angle_alpha   90.00
_cell.angle_beta   90.00
_cell.angle_gamma   90.00
#
_symmetry.space_group_name_H-M   'P 1'
#
loop_
_entity.id
_entity.type
_entity.pdbx_description
1 polymer ?
#
loop_
_entity_poly.entity_id
_entity_poly.type
_entity_poly.pdbx_seq_one_letter_code
_entity_poly.pdbx_strand_id
1 'polypeptide(L)'
;MKKLILNEENPARFLDGVMKYEKKLLKAEDLNTYVDEMMEIIEQNRVGLHNGILMGFILRNVDFDSFTYYRSRELYDKLIRRYYGENSHKSERYWIVRLASKLAQKEAYDFLIDVIKSEEALNVRANAMKSLAMVSGQPFDRSLPKDPGKWKETDIRMKELERWISEGRPDGEGYPPPVLDEALFHPTTDFEVTVSKLNAKLSATQDRLDFSSYDNYLTVSDEETWKRLIQTYRITGPYAEFLKRFSPCHAVVTKGMNEILLYGAFDLADKQVGYGVDRDGNSLEGWPQDYLVIADRFGDPYCIDVTKEDSKVFFAAHGEGNWKFKKAYNSFAEFLDYLAK
;
A
#
# COMPACT_ATOMS: atom_id res chain seq x y z
N MET A 1 -17.70 -11.16 24.41
CA MET A 1 -17.52 -10.15 23.35
C MET A 1 -18.15 -10.61 22.04
N LYS A 2 -17.88 -11.83 21.57
CA LYS A 2 -18.48 -12.47 20.39
C LYS A 2 -20.02 -12.35 20.34
N LYS A 3 -20.74 -12.70 21.42
CA LYS A 3 -22.20 -12.58 21.50
C LYS A 3 -22.73 -11.15 21.35
N LEU A 4 -21.99 -10.15 21.80
CA LEU A 4 -22.34 -8.73 21.65
C LEU A 4 -22.16 -8.26 20.20
N ILE A 5 -21.09 -8.71 19.54
CA ILE A 5 -20.81 -8.35 18.14
C ILE A 5 -21.86 -8.99 17.21
N LEU A 6 -22.21 -10.27 17.40
CA LEU A 6 -23.10 -11.01 16.52
C LEU A 6 -24.57 -10.58 16.61
N ASN A 7 -24.99 -10.03 17.74
CA ASN A 7 -26.39 -9.63 17.98
C ASN A 7 -26.60 -8.11 17.92
N GLU A 8 -25.60 -7.33 17.59
CA GLU A 8 -25.71 -5.87 17.54
C GLU A 8 -26.20 -5.43 16.16
N GLU A 9 -27.38 -4.87 16.09
CA GLU A 9 -28.00 -4.36 14.86
C GLU A 9 -27.62 -2.91 14.56
N ASN A 10 -27.12 -2.18 15.56
CA ASN A 10 -26.68 -0.80 15.37
C ASN A 10 -25.24 -0.75 14.80
N PRO A 11 -25.02 -0.20 13.59
CA PRO A 11 -23.71 -0.20 12.94
C PRO A 11 -22.60 0.47 13.76
N ALA A 12 -22.90 1.54 14.48
CA ALA A 12 -21.90 2.26 15.28
C ALA A 12 -21.47 1.45 16.51
N ARG A 13 -22.42 0.80 17.19
CA ARG A 13 -22.12 -0.09 18.34
C ARG A 13 -21.43 -1.37 17.89
N PHE A 14 -21.80 -1.89 16.73
CA PHE A 14 -21.12 -3.03 16.13
C PHE A 14 -19.64 -2.69 15.88
N LEU A 15 -19.35 -1.57 15.22
CA LEU A 15 -17.97 -1.12 14.96
C LEU A 15 -17.18 -0.93 16.26
N ASP A 16 -17.77 -0.29 17.28
CA ASP A 16 -17.14 -0.14 18.60
C ASP A 16 -16.85 -1.50 19.26
N GLY A 17 -17.76 -2.46 19.11
CA GLY A 17 -17.57 -3.85 19.55
C GLY A 17 -16.40 -4.53 18.85
N VAL A 18 -16.30 -4.40 17.52
CA VAL A 18 -15.19 -4.94 16.72
C VAL A 18 -13.86 -4.30 17.11
N MET A 19 -13.81 -2.99 17.26
CA MET A 19 -12.60 -2.27 17.68
C MET A 19 -12.13 -2.68 19.09
N LYS A 20 -13.05 -2.90 20.02
CA LYS A 20 -12.72 -3.41 21.36
C LYS A 20 -12.22 -4.84 21.32
N TYR A 21 -12.79 -5.66 20.45
CA TYR A 21 -12.37 -7.03 20.23
C TYR A 21 -10.96 -7.09 19.61
N GLU A 22 -10.71 -6.29 18.57
CA GLU A 22 -9.40 -6.12 17.96
C GLU A 22 -8.31 -5.73 18.98
N LYS A 23 -8.61 -4.72 19.85
CA LYS A 23 -7.69 -4.33 20.94
C LYS A 23 -7.39 -5.47 21.93
N LYS A 24 -8.35 -6.38 22.13
CA LYS A 24 -8.13 -7.58 22.95
C LYS A 24 -7.23 -8.57 22.23
N LEU A 25 -7.46 -8.78 20.93
CA LEU A 25 -6.68 -9.70 20.11
C LEU A 25 -5.22 -9.26 19.99
N LEU A 26 -4.97 -7.95 19.82
CA LEU A 26 -3.60 -7.39 19.78
C LEU A 26 -2.79 -7.60 21.05
N LYS A 27 -3.43 -8.00 22.17
CA LYS A 27 -2.79 -8.33 23.44
C LYS A 27 -2.65 -9.84 23.65
N ALA A 28 -3.14 -10.67 22.73
CA ALA A 28 -3.03 -12.11 22.83
C ALA A 28 -1.58 -12.55 22.52
N GLU A 29 -1.09 -13.51 23.28
CA GLU A 29 0.25 -14.08 23.06
C GLU A 29 0.33 -14.89 21.77
N ASP A 30 -0.79 -15.51 21.35
CA ASP A 30 -0.91 -16.26 20.12
C ASP A 30 -2.23 -15.91 19.41
N LEU A 31 -2.13 -15.09 18.38
CA LEU A 31 -3.30 -14.68 17.57
C LEU A 31 -3.88 -15.82 16.73
N ASN A 32 -3.08 -16.82 16.38
CA ASN A 32 -3.52 -17.94 15.55
C ASN A 32 -4.61 -18.76 16.23
N THR A 33 -4.65 -18.78 17.57
CA THR A 33 -5.71 -19.46 18.34
C THR A 33 -7.09 -18.80 18.19
N TYR A 34 -7.11 -17.52 17.80
CA TYR A 34 -8.35 -16.76 17.64
C TYR A 34 -8.89 -16.71 16.21
N VAL A 35 -8.15 -17.25 15.24
CA VAL A 35 -8.57 -17.21 13.81
C VAL A 35 -9.94 -17.90 13.63
N ASP A 36 -10.16 -19.04 14.28
CA ASP A 36 -11.41 -19.77 14.16
C ASP A 36 -12.60 -18.99 14.77
N GLU A 37 -12.38 -18.30 15.90
CA GLU A 37 -13.38 -17.42 16.52
C GLU A 37 -13.70 -16.21 15.62
N MET A 38 -12.67 -15.61 14.99
CA MET A 38 -12.87 -14.52 14.03
C MET A 38 -13.62 -14.99 12.78
N MET A 39 -13.26 -16.16 12.24
CA MET A 39 -13.95 -16.74 11.09
C MET A 39 -15.41 -17.09 11.41
N GLU A 40 -15.70 -17.60 12.60
CA GLU A 40 -17.05 -17.85 13.02
C GLU A 40 -17.89 -16.56 13.14
N ILE A 41 -17.29 -15.45 13.61
CA ILE A 41 -17.94 -14.13 13.61
C ILE A 41 -18.27 -13.71 12.18
N ILE A 42 -17.33 -13.85 11.25
CA ILE A 42 -17.51 -13.52 9.84
C ILE A 42 -18.63 -14.36 9.20
N GLU A 43 -18.67 -15.66 9.46
CA GLU A 43 -19.69 -16.57 8.90
C GLU A 43 -21.09 -16.24 9.39
N GLN A 44 -21.23 -15.86 10.66
CA GLN A 44 -22.54 -15.58 11.27
C GLN A 44 -23.02 -14.14 11.05
N ASN A 45 -22.11 -13.22 10.75
CA ASN A 45 -22.46 -11.82 10.57
C ASN A 45 -23.03 -11.54 9.17
N ARG A 46 -24.18 -10.87 9.14
CA ARG A 46 -24.87 -10.47 7.90
C ARG A 46 -24.41 -9.11 7.37
N VAL A 47 -23.64 -8.35 8.14
CA VAL A 47 -23.18 -7.00 7.77
C VAL A 47 -21.78 -7.08 7.15
N GLY A 48 -21.71 -7.44 5.87
CA GLY A 48 -20.45 -7.72 5.16
C GLY A 48 -19.44 -6.58 5.15
N LEU A 49 -19.85 -5.31 5.28
CA LEU A 49 -18.95 -4.18 5.43
C LEU A 49 -18.02 -4.33 6.65
N HIS A 50 -18.54 -4.82 7.75
CA HIS A 50 -17.81 -4.97 9.02
C HIS A 50 -16.93 -6.23 9.03
N ASN A 51 -17.31 -7.26 8.30
CA ASN A 51 -16.50 -8.46 8.11
C ASN A 51 -15.16 -8.12 7.44
N GLY A 52 -15.16 -7.16 6.51
CA GLY A 52 -13.93 -6.67 5.86
C GLY A 52 -12.90 -6.16 6.86
N ILE A 53 -13.32 -5.52 7.96
CA ILE A 53 -12.41 -5.04 9.01
C ILE A 53 -11.72 -6.21 9.71
N LEU A 54 -12.49 -7.23 10.10
CA LEU A 54 -11.92 -8.44 10.74
C LEU A 54 -11.01 -9.22 9.79
N MET A 55 -11.38 -9.36 8.52
CA MET A 55 -10.56 -10.02 7.51
C MET A 55 -9.25 -9.27 7.28
N GLY A 56 -9.30 -7.94 7.19
CA GLY A 56 -8.10 -7.11 7.08
C GLY A 56 -7.20 -7.22 8.32
N PHE A 57 -7.80 -7.36 9.52
CA PHE A 57 -7.05 -7.62 10.74
C PHE A 57 -6.36 -8.99 10.70
N ILE A 58 -7.05 -10.04 10.29
CA ILE A 58 -6.49 -11.40 10.13
C ILE A 58 -5.29 -11.33 9.18
N LEU A 59 -5.47 -10.72 8.01
CA LEU A 59 -4.43 -10.64 6.99
C LEU A 59 -3.13 -9.99 7.48
N ARG A 60 -3.25 -8.94 8.30
CA ARG A 60 -2.11 -8.16 8.79
C ARG A 60 -1.40 -8.75 10.01
N ASN A 61 -2.08 -9.58 10.79
CA ASN A 61 -1.57 -9.96 12.10
C ASN A 61 -1.39 -11.46 12.30
N VAL A 62 -1.93 -12.30 11.42
CA VAL A 62 -1.87 -13.75 11.55
C VAL A 62 -0.67 -14.28 10.76
N ASP A 63 0.11 -15.14 11.41
CA ASP A 63 1.21 -15.87 10.78
C ASP A 63 0.67 -17.10 10.05
N PHE A 64 0.41 -16.96 8.76
CA PHE A 64 -0.10 -18.05 7.91
C PHE A 64 0.93 -19.14 7.65
N ASP A 65 2.23 -18.85 7.74
CA ASP A 65 3.29 -19.82 7.51
C ASP A 65 3.36 -20.85 8.63
N SER A 66 2.82 -20.52 9.82
CA SER A 66 2.66 -21.46 10.94
C SER A 66 1.52 -22.46 10.77
N PHE A 67 0.65 -22.29 9.76
CA PHE A 67 -0.51 -23.16 9.56
C PHE A 67 -0.12 -24.46 8.87
N THR A 68 -0.74 -25.57 9.30
CA THR A 68 -0.66 -26.79 8.53
C THR A 68 -1.41 -26.65 7.22
N TYR A 69 -1.03 -27.42 6.21
CA TYR A 69 -1.73 -27.46 4.91
C TYR A 69 -3.25 -27.66 5.08
N TYR A 70 -3.65 -28.61 5.93
CA TYR A 70 -5.05 -28.93 6.15
C TYR A 70 -5.84 -27.75 6.76
N ARG A 71 -5.24 -27.01 7.69
CA ARG A 71 -5.85 -25.82 8.28
C ARG A 71 -5.98 -24.70 7.25
N SER A 72 -4.94 -24.42 6.49
CA SER A 72 -4.98 -23.44 5.41
C SER A 72 -6.08 -23.79 4.39
N ARG A 73 -6.18 -25.06 4.03
CA ARG A 73 -7.19 -25.53 3.08
C ARG A 73 -8.61 -25.41 3.61
N GLU A 74 -8.86 -25.77 4.87
CA GLU A 74 -10.17 -25.61 5.51
C GLU A 74 -10.61 -24.14 5.53
N LEU A 75 -9.73 -23.23 5.92
CA LEU A 75 -10.00 -21.81 5.95
C LEU A 75 -10.22 -21.24 4.55
N TYR A 76 -9.41 -21.66 3.57
CA TYR A 76 -9.59 -21.31 2.17
C TYR A 76 -10.98 -21.70 1.68
N ASP A 77 -11.39 -22.97 1.87
CA ASP A 77 -12.69 -23.45 1.44
C ASP A 77 -13.87 -22.71 2.11
N LYS A 78 -13.73 -22.31 3.37
CA LYS A 78 -14.71 -21.44 4.06
C LYS A 78 -14.80 -20.07 3.40
N LEU A 79 -13.67 -19.44 3.09
CA LEU A 79 -13.63 -18.13 2.41
C LEU A 79 -14.23 -18.18 1.01
N ILE A 80 -13.93 -19.22 0.23
CA ILE A 80 -14.49 -19.38 -1.11
C ILE A 80 -16.00 -19.56 -1.07
N ARG A 81 -16.53 -20.39 -0.17
CA ARG A 81 -17.99 -20.51 0.04
C ARG A 81 -18.63 -19.18 0.42
N ARG A 82 -17.95 -18.39 1.27
CA ARG A 82 -18.43 -17.07 1.68
C ARG A 82 -18.41 -16.07 0.52
N TYR A 83 -17.38 -16.12 -0.34
CA TYR A 83 -17.26 -15.26 -1.51
C TYR A 83 -18.46 -15.40 -2.46
N TYR A 84 -18.83 -16.63 -2.79
CA TYR A 84 -19.95 -16.94 -3.70
C TYR A 84 -21.32 -16.95 -3.01
N GLY A 85 -21.38 -16.71 -1.70
CA GLY A 85 -22.64 -16.65 -0.95
C GLY A 85 -23.50 -15.45 -1.36
N GLU A 86 -24.83 -15.62 -1.42
CA GLU A 86 -25.81 -14.61 -1.88
C GLU A 86 -25.70 -13.25 -1.15
N ASN A 87 -25.22 -13.24 0.08
CA ASN A 87 -25.11 -12.05 0.93
C ASN A 87 -23.68 -11.52 1.04
N SER A 88 -22.76 -11.93 0.17
CA SER A 88 -21.37 -11.48 0.22
C SER A 88 -21.24 -10.04 -0.26
N HIS A 89 -20.80 -9.15 0.63
CA HIS A 89 -20.62 -7.73 0.30
C HIS A 89 -19.29 -7.48 -0.40
N LYS A 90 -19.22 -6.50 -1.33
CA LYS A 90 -18.00 -6.17 -2.10
C LYS A 90 -16.77 -5.90 -1.22
N SER A 91 -16.95 -5.26 -0.04
CA SER A 91 -15.84 -5.02 0.89
C SER A 91 -15.32 -6.32 1.53
N GLU A 92 -16.17 -7.29 1.73
CA GLU A 92 -15.82 -8.61 2.23
C GLU A 92 -15.10 -9.40 1.14
N ARG A 93 -15.65 -9.43 -0.11
CA ARG A 93 -15.02 -10.06 -1.26
C ARG A 93 -13.61 -9.54 -1.54
N TYR A 94 -13.38 -8.22 -1.36
CA TYR A 94 -12.07 -7.61 -1.47
C TYR A 94 -11.02 -8.29 -0.56
N TRP A 95 -11.34 -8.54 0.71
CA TRP A 95 -10.43 -9.17 1.66
C TRP A 95 -10.36 -10.69 1.51
N ILE A 96 -11.45 -11.35 1.10
CA ILE A 96 -11.45 -12.79 0.82
C ILE A 96 -10.42 -13.12 -0.26
N VAL A 97 -10.34 -12.34 -1.32
CA VAL A 97 -9.36 -12.49 -2.41
C VAL A 97 -7.92 -12.52 -1.87
N ARG A 98 -7.60 -11.60 -0.97
CA ARG A 98 -6.27 -11.50 -0.36
C ARG A 98 -5.97 -12.67 0.57
N LEU A 99 -6.91 -13.01 1.44
CA LEU A 99 -6.77 -14.14 2.35
C LEU A 99 -6.66 -15.47 1.59
N ALA A 100 -7.45 -15.65 0.56
CA ALA A 100 -7.40 -16.85 -0.28
C ALA A 100 -6.01 -17.05 -0.91
N SER A 101 -5.41 -15.99 -1.44
CA SER A 101 -4.06 -16.06 -2.03
C SER A 101 -2.98 -16.40 -0.99
N LYS A 102 -3.09 -15.89 0.24
CA LYS A 102 -2.16 -16.21 1.34
C LYS A 102 -2.29 -17.66 1.82
N LEU A 103 -3.52 -18.16 1.92
CA LEU A 103 -3.80 -19.51 2.43
C LEU A 103 -3.48 -20.63 1.42
N ALA A 104 -3.79 -20.41 0.13
CA ALA A 104 -3.75 -21.46 -0.88
C ALA A 104 -2.64 -21.26 -1.93
N GLN A 105 -1.93 -20.14 -1.93
CA GLN A 105 -0.85 -19.87 -2.88
C GLN A 105 -1.29 -20.18 -4.34
N LYS A 106 -0.58 -21.02 -5.05
CA LYS A 106 -0.88 -21.42 -6.44
C LYS A 106 -2.23 -22.17 -6.59
N GLU A 107 -2.72 -22.82 -5.55
CA GLU A 107 -4.03 -23.48 -5.60
C GLU A 107 -5.19 -22.46 -5.69
N ALA A 108 -4.93 -21.18 -5.38
CA ALA A 108 -5.89 -20.10 -5.56
C ALA A 108 -6.01 -19.59 -7.01
N TYR A 109 -5.17 -20.06 -7.96
CA TYR A 109 -5.15 -19.52 -9.33
C TYR A 109 -6.52 -19.53 -10.00
N ASP A 110 -7.23 -20.65 -9.98
CA ASP A 110 -8.53 -20.76 -10.64
C ASP A 110 -9.56 -19.80 -10.03
N PHE A 111 -9.58 -19.68 -8.71
CA PHE A 111 -10.43 -18.72 -8.03
C PHE A 111 -10.06 -17.28 -8.40
N LEU A 112 -8.79 -16.90 -8.35
CA LEU A 112 -8.35 -15.54 -8.69
C LEU A 112 -8.65 -15.19 -10.15
N ILE A 113 -8.44 -16.13 -11.08
CA ILE A 113 -8.77 -15.94 -12.50
C ILE A 113 -10.28 -15.76 -12.68
N ASP A 114 -11.09 -16.56 -12.01
CA ASP A 114 -12.55 -16.44 -12.07
C ASP A 114 -13.00 -15.06 -11.56
N VAL A 115 -12.48 -14.60 -10.42
CA VAL A 115 -12.76 -13.27 -9.89
C VAL A 115 -12.38 -12.16 -10.88
N ILE A 116 -11.18 -12.22 -11.48
CA ILE A 116 -10.75 -11.21 -12.46
C ILE A 116 -11.69 -11.14 -13.66
N LYS A 117 -12.23 -12.29 -14.09
CA LYS A 117 -13.09 -12.38 -15.28
C LYS A 117 -14.56 -12.06 -15.00
N SER A 118 -15.09 -12.44 -13.84
CA SER A 118 -16.52 -12.46 -13.57
C SER A 118 -17.01 -11.41 -12.56
N GLU A 119 -16.13 -10.87 -11.69
CA GLU A 119 -16.52 -9.93 -10.66
C GLU A 119 -16.86 -8.54 -11.25
N GLU A 120 -17.97 -7.95 -10.84
CA GLU A 120 -18.40 -6.63 -11.31
C GLU A 120 -17.66 -5.47 -10.62
N ALA A 121 -17.29 -5.65 -9.35
CA ALA A 121 -16.64 -4.61 -8.57
C ALA A 121 -15.16 -4.49 -8.97
N LEU A 122 -14.81 -3.39 -9.66
CA LEU A 122 -13.46 -3.14 -10.17
C LEU A 122 -12.36 -3.27 -9.09
N ASN A 123 -12.61 -2.76 -7.88
CA ASN A 123 -11.65 -2.84 -6.79
C ASN A 123 -11.38 -4.29 -6.32
N VAL A 124 -12.37 -5.19 -6.42
CA VAL A 124 -12.19 -6.61 -6.12
C VAL A 124 -11.41 -7.31 -7.24
N ARG A 125 -11.72 -7.00 -8.51
CA ARG A 125 -10.98 -7.50 -9.69
C ARG A 125 -9.51 -7.09 -9.67
N ALA A 126 -9.25 -5.81 -9.44
CA ALA A 126 -7.88 -5.29 -9.36
C ALA A 126 -7.11 -5.93 -8.20
N ASN A 127 -7.77 -6.15 -7.07
CA ASN A 127 -7.16 -6.85 -5.94
C ASN A 127 -6.87 -8.32 -6.25
N ALA A 128 -7.73 -9.00 -7.02
CA ALA A 128 -7.47 -10.36 -7.51
C ALA A 128 -6.28 -10.40 -8.48
N MET A 129 -6.16 -9.40 -9.37
CA MET A 129 -5.00 -9.25 -10.25
C MET A 129 -3.70 -9.08 -9.46
N LYS A 130 -3.71 -8.22 -8.42
CA LYS A 130 -2.58 -8.03 -7.51
C LYS A 130 -2.24 -9.32 -6.75
N SER A 131 -3.24 -10.02 -6.24
CA SER A 131 -3.05 -11.30 -5.55
C SER A 131 -2.49 -12.37 -6.49
N LEU A 132 -2.96 -12.43 -7.72
CA LEU A 132 -2.45 -13.34 -8.74
C LEU A 132 -0.98 -13.03 -9.09
N ALA A 133 -0.64 -11.74 -9.23
CA ALA A 133 0.75 -11.31 -9.45
C ALA A 133 1.67 -11.81 -8.34
N MET A 134 1.26 -11.65 -7.09
CA MET A 134 2.04 -12.09 -5.92
C MET A 134 2.30 -13.61 -5.92
N VAL A 135 1.28 -14.43 -6.18
CA VAL A 135 1.42 -15.89 -6.07
C VAL A 135 2.02 -16.53 -7.32
N SER A 136 1.96 -15.87 -8.49
CA SER A 136 2.51 -16.36 -9.74
C SER A 136 3.90 -15.80 -10.07
N GLY A 137 4.32 -14.72 -9.42
CA GLY A 137 5.51 -13.98 -9.80
C GLY A 137 5.38 -13.22 -11.13
N GLN A 138 4.17 -13.12 -11.71
CA GLN A 138 3.93 -12.40 -12.96
C GLN A 138 3.63 -10.92 -12.70
N PRO A 139 4.06 -9.98 -13.54
CA PRO A 139 3.95 -8.53 -13.30
C PRO A 139 2.55 -7.98 -13.65
N PHE A 140 1.47 -8.69 -13.30
CA PHE A 140 0.10 -8.29 -13.64
C PHE A 140 -0.35 -7.00 -12.96
N ASP A 141 0.20 -6.68 -11.80
CA ASP A 141 -0.16 -5.52 -11.01
C ASP A 141 0.73 -4.28 -11.27
N ARG A 142 1.71 -4.38 -12.20
CA ARG A 142 2.68 -3.29 -12.49
C ARG A 142 2.02 -1.95 -12.83
N SER A 143 0.85 -1.96 -13.49
CA SER A 143 0.12 -0.76 -13.89
C SER A 143 -0.96 -0.33 -12.91
N LEU A 144 -1.22 -1.12 -11.86
CA LEU A 144 -2.25 -0.78 -10.89
C LEU A 144 -1.80 0.39 -10.02
N PRO A 145 -2.54 1.52 -10.02
CA PRO A 145 -2.31 2.58 -9.04
C PRO A 145 -2.41 2.03 -7.62
N LYS A 146 -1.63 2.55 -6.69
CA LYS A 146 -1.72 2.15 -5.29
C LYS A 146 -3.05 2.48 -4.64
N ASP A 147 -3.54 3.68 -4.93
CA ASP A 147 -4.84 4.10 -4.42
C ASP A 147 -5.96 3.34 -5.15
N PRO A 148 -6.68 2.44 -4.46
CA PRO A 148 -7.77 1.71 -5.07
C PRO A 148 -8.86 2.60 -5.67
N GLY A 149 -9.01 3.83 -5.18
CA GLY A 149 -9.94 4.81 -5.73
C GLY A 149 -9.56 5.35 -7.12
N LYS A 150 -8.31 5.10 -7.56
CA LYS A 150 -7.80 5.52 -8.88
C LYS A 150 -7.81 4.39 -9.91
N TRP A 151 -8.16 3.16 -9.54
CA TRP A 151 -8.19 2.04 -10.46
C TRP A 151 -9.22 2.24 -11.57
N LYS A 152 -8.86 1.78 -12.78
CA LYS A 152 -9.69 1.84 -13.98
C LYS A 152 -9.77 0.46 -14.61
N GLU A 153 -10.80 0.22 -15.43
CA GLU A 153 -10.93 -1.03 -16.20
C GLU A 153 -9.71 -1.31 -17.09
N THR A 154 -9.06 -0.27 -17.59
CA THR A 154 -7.85 -0.38 -18.42
C THR A 154 -6.64 -0.89 -17.66
N ASP A 155 -6.66 -0.83 -16.32
CA ASP A 155 -5.57 -1.32 -15.48
C ASP A 155 -5.64 -2.84 -15.32
N ILE A 156 -6.79 -3.46 -15.62
CA ILE A 156 -6.97 -4.90 -15.63
C ILE A 156 -6.40 -5.47 -16.94
N ARG A 157 -5.26 -6.13 -16.86
CA ARG A 157 -4.48 -6.62 -18.01
C ARG A 157 -5.00 -7.93 -18.56
N MET A 158 -6.25 -7.95 -19.06
CA MET A 158 -6.92 -9.17 -19.52
C MET A 158 -6.14 -9.91 -20.61
N LYS A 159 -5.56 -9.21 -21.59
CA LYS A 159 -4.79 -9.83 -22.69
C LYS A 159 -3.53 -10.54 -22.16
N GLU A 160 -2.86 -9.97 -21.18
CA GLU A 160 -1.68 -10.57 -20.56
C GLU A 160 -2.09 -11.81 -19.74
N LEU A 161 -3.19 -11.71 -19.00
CA LEU A 161 -3.76 -12.83 -18.26
C LEU A 161 -4.13 -14.00 -19.18
N GLU A 162 -4.83 -13.73 -20.29
CA GLU A 162 -5.24 -14.74 -21.27
C GLU A 162 -4.03 -15.41 -21.93
N ARG A 163 -3.01 -14.63 -22.29
CA ARG A 163 -1.77 -15.17 -22.82
C ARG A 163 -1.09 -16.11 -21.82
N TRP A 164 -0.92 -15.67 -20.59
CA TRP A 164 -0.32 -16.45 -19.50
C TRP A 164 -1.07 -17.77 -19.26
N ILE A 165 -2.41 -17.74 -19.29
CA ILE A 165 -3.23 -18.97 -19.19
C ILE A 165 -2.96 -19.90 -20.38
N SER A 166 -2.89 -19.37 -21.61
CA SER A 166 -2.66 -20.17 -22.83
C SER A 166 -1.26 -20.79 -22.87
N GLU A 167 -0.28 -20.17 -22.23
CA GLU A 167 1.10 -20.65 -22.09
C GLU A 167 1.27 -21.69 -20.97
N GLY A 168 0.19 -22.09 -20.29
CA GLY A 168 0.21 -23.10 -19.23
C GLY A 168 0.53 -22.56 -17.86
N ARG A 169 0.36 -21.27 -17.65
CA ARG A 169 0.54 -20.58 -16.36
C ARG A 169 1.97 -20.69 -15.81
N PRO A 170 3.01 -20.33 -16.59
CA PRO A 170 4.38 -20.41 -16.12
C PRO A 170 4.59 -19.47 -14.93
N ASP A 171 5.44 -19.90 -13.99
CA ASP A 171 5.90 -18.99 -12.92
C ASP A 171 6.66 -17.82 -13.52
N GLY A 172 6.40 -16.63 -13.02
CA GLY A 172 7.19 -15.45 -13.34
C GLY A 172 8.45 -15.39 -12.48
N GLU A 173 9.39 -14.57 -12.90
CA GLU A 173 10.62 -14.31 -12.13
C GLU A 173 10.36 -13.40 -10.93
N GLY A 174 9.13 -12.93 -10.77
CA GLY A 174 8.78 -11.88 -9.81
C GLY A 174 9.24 -10.49 -10.30
N TYR A 175 9.15 -9.51 -9.43
CA TYR A 175 9.86 -8.25 -9.67
C TYR A 175 11.33 -8.46 -9.32
N PRO A 176 12.25 -7.89 -10.11
CA PRO A 176 13.66 -7.94 -9.72
C PRO A 176 13.78 -7.32 -8.31
N PRO A 177 14.63 -7.90 -7.46
CA PRO A 177 14.84 -7.34 -6.14
C PRO A 177 15.28 -5.87 -6.25
N PRO A 178 14.89 -5.02 -5.30
CA PRO A 178 15.31 -3.63 -5.32
C PRO A 178 16.83 -3.54 -5.33
N VAL A 179 17.37 -2.65 -6.17
CA VAL A 179 18.79 -2.34 -6.12
C VAL A 179 19.02 -1.41 -4.94
N LEU A 180 19.63 -1.91 -3.87
CA LEU A 180 19.88 -1.17 -2.65
C LEU A 180 21.26 -0.50 -2.72
N ASP A 181 21.33 0.76 -2.30
CA ASP A 181 22.62 1.45 -2.13
C ASP A 181 23.33 0.92 -0.88
N GLU A 182 24.64 0.67 -0.98
CA GLU A 182 25.45 0.13 0.13
C GLU A 182 25.40 1.02 1.39
N ALA A 183 25.23 2.32 1.23
CA ALA A 183 25.12 3.25 2.34
C ALA A 183 23.89 3.00 3.25
N LEU A 184 22.90 2.23 2.79
CA LEU A 184 21.80 1.79 3.67
C LEU A 184 22.29 0.84 4.78
N PHE A 185 23.38 0.11 4.53
CA PHE A 185 23.98 -0.86 5.46
C PHE A 185 25.28 -0.34 6.09
N HIS A 186 26.01 0.50 5.37
CA HIS A 186 27.31 1.05 5.76
C HIS A 186 27.34 2.57 5.58
N PRO A 187 26.52 3.33 6.34
CA PRO A 187 26.44 4.78 6.19
C PRO A 187 27.76 5.46 6.62
N THR A 188 28.22 6.44 5.85
CA THR A 188 29.45 7.18 6.07
C THR A 188 29.22 8.65 6.41
N THR A 189 28.03 9.18 6.15
CA THR A 189 27.64 10.57 6.42
C THR A 189 26.39 10.62 7.33
N ASP A 190 26.16 11.75 7.99
CA ASP A 190 24.97 11.94 8.83
C ASP A 190 23.66 11.80 8.02
N PHE A 191 23.69 12.21 6.74
CA PHE A 191 22.58 12.02 5.81
C PHE A 191 22.31 10.53 5.57
N GLU A 192 23.34 9.76 5.24
CA GLU A 192 23.22 8.31 5.03
C GLU A 192 22.78 7.56 6.31
N VAL A 193 23.26 7.99 7.49
CA VAL A 193 22.80 7.44 8.78
C VAL A 193 21.29 7.66 8.95
N THR A 194 20.80 8.83 8.60
CA THR A 194 19.36 9.15 8.69
C THR A 194 18.55 8.31 7.70
N VAL A 195 19.03 8.18 6.46
CA VAL A 195 18.37 7.37 5.43
C VAL A 195 18.39 5.88 5.78
N SER A 196 19.50 5.35 6.33
CA SER A 196 19.59 3.97 6.82
C SER A 196 18.55 3.68 7.92
N LYS A 197 18.38 4.59 8.89
CA LYS A 197 17.32 4.47 9.92
C LYS A 197 15.92 4.48 9.31
N LEU A 198 15.68 5.36 8.33
CA LEU A 198 14.40 5.39 7.62
C LEU A 198 14.13 4.07 6.90
N ASN A 199 15.12 3.51 6.20
CA ASN A 199 15.00 2.22 5.53
C ASN A 199 14.68 1.08 6.52
N ALA A 200 15.36 1.02 7.65
CA ALA A 200 15.08 0.05 8.69
C ALA A 200 13.64 0.16 9.23
N LYS A 201 13.14 1.39 9.38
CA LYS A 201 11.76 1.64 9.80
C LYS A 201 10.74 1.22 8.74
N LEU A 202 11.01 1.49 7.45
CA LEU A 202 10.17 1.05 6.34
C LEU A 202 10.10 -0.48 6.30
N SER A 203 11.23 -1.16 6.40
CA SER A 203 11.31 -2.62 6.44
C SER A 203 10.53 -3.21 7.62
N ALA A 204 10.65 -2.63 8.81
CA ALA A 204 9.91 -3.09 10.00
C ALA A 204 8.39 -2.93 9.89
N THR A 205 7.90 -2.04 9.01
CA THR A 205 6.47 -1.83 8.77
C THR A 205 5.94 -2.60 7.55
N GLN A 206 6.82 -3.10 6.71
CA GLN A 206 6.47 -3.83 5.48
C GLN A 206 5.55 -5.02 5.76
N ASP A 207 5.89 -5.83 6.76
CA ASP A 207 5.12 -7.01 7.16
C ASP A 207 3.76 -6.65 7.79
N ARG A 208 3.65 -5.46 8.39
CA ARG A 208 2.45 -5.03 9.12
C ARG A 208 1.37 -4.39 8.23
N LEU A 209 1.75 -3.85 7.08
CA LEU A 209 0.87 -3.02 6.25
C LEU A 209 0.40 -3.71 4.96
N ASP A 210 0.56 -5.02 4.85
CA ASP A 210 0.17 -5.80 3.66
C ASP A 210 0.79 -5.22 2.36
N PHE A 211 2.00 -4.67 2.48
CA PHE A 211 2.77 -4.30 1.32
C PHE A 211 3.27 -5.57 0.62
N SER A 212 3.29 -5.55 -0.70
CA SER A 212 4.03 -6.57 -1.43
C SER A 212 5.51 -6.45 -1.08
N SER A 213 6.29 -7.51 -1.26
CA SER A 213 7.76 -7.48 -1.09
C SER A 213 8.45 -6.40 -1.93
N TYR A 214 7.71 -5.76 -2.83
CA TYR A 214 8.16 -4.69 -3.75
C TYR A 214 7.69 -3.29 -3.36
N ASP A 215 7.07 -3.16 -2.21
CA ASP A 215 6.58 -1.90 -1.67
C ASP A 215 7.31 -1.54 -0.37
N ASN A 216 7.29 -0.28 0.00
CA ASN A 216 7.76 0.24 1.28
C ASN A 216 9.27 0.07 1.51
N TYR A 217 10.07 0.31 0.49
CA TYR A 217 11.54 0.31 0.57
C TYR A 217 12.16 1.50 -0.15
N LEU A 218 13.48 1.67 0.04
CA LEU A 218 14.30 2.63 -0.72
C LEU A 218 15.12 1.86 -1.76
N THR A 219 15.26 2.41 -2.96
CA THR A 219 16.00 1.77 -4.06
C THR A 219 16.84 2.77 -4.83
N VAL A 220 17.88 2.29 -5.48
CA VAL A 220 18.62 3.10 -6.48
C VAL A 220 17.71 3.28 -7.71
N SER A 221 17.53 4.51 -8.15
CA SER A 221 16.79 4.81 -9.37
C SER A 221 17.59 4.47 -10.62
N ASP A 222 16.91 4.03 -11.67
CA ASP A 222 17.54 3.92 -12.97
C ASP A 222 18.00 5.30 -13.49
N GLU A 223 19.08 5.31 -14.23
CA GLU A 223 19.78 6.53 -14.63
C GLU A 223 18.93 7.44 -15.54
N GLU A 224 18.13 6.87 -16.39
CA GLU A 224 17.26 7.61 -17.31
C GLU A 224 16.14 8.32 -16.55
N THR A 225 15.47 7.60 -15.64
CA THR A 225 14.37 8.13 -14.84
C THR A 225 14.81 9.30 -13.96
N TRP A 226 15.87 9.12 -13.15
CA TRP A 226 16.28 10.21 -12.25
C TRP A 226 16.85 11.42 -13.01
N LYS A 227 17.59 11.22 -14.12
CA LYS A 227 18.07 12.33 -14.97
C LYS A 227 16.92 13.14 -15.55
N ARG A 228 15.90 12.46 -16.09
CA ARG A 228 14.70 13.11 -16.60
C ARG A 228 13.99 13.94 -15.54
N LEU A 229 13.80 13.40 -14.34
CA LEU A 229 13.13 14.10 -13.24
C LEU A 229 13.90 15.33 -12.78
N ILE A 230 15.23 15.18 -12.56
CA ILE A 230 16.09 16.30 -12.16
C ILE A 230 16.06 17.41 -13.22
N GLN A 231 16.12 17.06 -14.50
CA GLN A 231 16.06 18.04 -15.58
C GLN A 231 14.69 18.71 -15.68
N THR A 232 13.59 17.93 -15.59
CA THR A 232 12.23 18.42 -15.70
C THR A 232 11.85 19.37 -14.57
N TYR A 233 12.16 18.97 -13.33
CA TYR A 233 11.79 19.72 -12.12
C TYR A 233 12.90 20.58 -11.55
N ARG A 234 14.08 20.63 -12.19
CA ARG A 234 15.27 21.38 -11.73
C ARG A 234 15.70 21.02 -10.31
N ILE A 235 15.54 19.76 -9.92
CA ILE A 235 15.86 19.29 -8.59
C ILE A 235 17.37 19.29 -8.37
N THR A 236 17.83 19.86 -7.26
CA THR A 236 19.24 19.93 -6.86
C THR A 236 19.42 19.53 -5.40
N GLY A 237 20.67 19.46 -4.93
CA GLY A 237 21.01 19.24 -3.53
C GLY A 237 20.59 17.89 -2.95
N PRO A 238 20.36 17.82 -1.64
CA PRO A 238 20.13 16.56 -0.93
C PRO A 238 18.93 15.75 -1.43
N TYR A 239 17.88 16.41 -1.94
CA TYR A 239 16.73 15.70 -2.49
C TYR A 239 17.04 15.04 -3.84
N ALA A 240 17.89 15.66 -4.68
CA ALA A 240 18.33 15.03 -5.92
C ALA A 240 19.16 13.76 -5.63
N GLU A 241 20.05 13.82 -4.64
CA GLU A 241 20.84 12.66 -4.20
C GLU A 241 19.94 11.56 -3.62
N PHE A 242 18.95 11.94 -2.81
CA PHE A 242 17.96 11.01 -2.26
C PHE A 242 17.18 10.28 -3.36
N LEU A 243 16.66 11.00 -4.35
CA LEU A 243 15.96 10.40 -5.48
C LEU A 243 16.85 9.44 -6.29
N LYS A 244 18.13 9.76 -6.44
CA LYS A 244 19.08 8.94 -7.20
C LYS A 244 19.44 7.66 -6.47
N ARG A 245 19.84 7.75 -5.21
CA ARG A 245 20.44 6.65 -4.43
C ARG A 245 19.45 5.92 -3.55
N PHE A 246 18.42 6.60 -3.07
CA PHE A 246 17.52 6.13 -2.03
C PHE A 246 16.06 6.41 -2.39
N SER A 247 15.72 6.32 -3.65
CA SER A 247 14.37 6.63 -4.13
C SER A 247 13.32 5.80 -3.40
N PRO A 248 12.32 6.41 -2.79
CA PRO A 248 11.18 5.69 -2.23
C PRO A 248 10.43 4.88 -3.30
N CYS A 249 10.24 3.62 -3.03
CA CYS A 249 9.30 2.82 -3.80
C CYS A 249 8.07 2.60 -2.92
N HIS A 250 7.05 3.37 -3.20
CA HIS A 250 5.80 3.31 -2.48
C HIS A 250 5.95 3.37 -0.94
N ALA A 251 6.85 4.17 -0.47
CA ALA A 251 7.20 4.24 0.94
C ALA A 251 6.18 5.03 1.76
N VAL A 252 5.63 4.40 2.79
CA VAL A 252 4.70 4.98 3.75
C VAL A 252 5.32 4.95 5.14
N VAL A 253 5.44 6.11 5.76
CA VAL A 253 5.93 6.25 7.13
C VAL A 253 4.78 6.52 8.07
N THR A 254 4.55 5.62 9.03
CA THR A 254 3.53 5.81 10.06
C THR A 254 4.06 6.66 11.21
N LYS A 255 3.33 7.71 11.57
CA LYS A 255 3.60 8.60 12.70
C LYS A 255 2.35 8.76 13.58
N GLY A 256 2.23 7.95 14.60
CA GLY A 256 1.00 7.88 15.38
C GLY A 256 -0.18 7.42 14.52
N MET A 257 -1.20 8.26 14.39
CA MET A 257 -2.35 8.00 13.50
C MET A 257 -2.16 8.55 12.08
N ASN A 258 -1.02 9.16 11.77
CA ASN A 258 -0.76 9.75 10.46
C ASN A 258 0.11 8.82 9.62
N GLU A 259 -0.22 8.73 8.35
CA GLU A 259 0.59 8.08 7.33
C GLU A 259 1.14 9.14 6.38
N ILE A 260 2.45 9.13 6.17
CA ILE A 260 3.14 10.04 5.27
C ILE A 260 3.67 9.20 4.11
N LEU A 261 3.14 9.43 2.93
CA LEU A 261 3.57 8.81 1.69
C LEU A 261 4.74 9.61 1.10
N LEU A 262 5.89 8.96 0.93
CA LEU A 262 7.06 9.54 0.29
C LEU A 262 7.03 9.30 -1.21
N TYR A 263 7.37 10.32 -2.00
CA TYR A 263 7.41 10.24 -3.45
C TYR A 263 8.83 9.96 -3.95
N GLY A 264 8.96 8.90 -4.72
CA GLY A 264 10.20 8.48 -5.33
C GLY A 264 10.28 8.78 -6.82
N ALA A 265 11.41 8.47 -7.44
CA ALA A 265 11.64 8.73 -8.85
C ALA A 265 10.58 8.05 -9.75
N PHE A 266 10.03 6.93 -9.30
CA PHE A 266 9.05 6.16 -10.05
C PHE A 266 7.69 6.86 -10.19
N ASP A 267 7.23 7.56 -9.15
CA ASP A 267 5.88 8.12 -9.08
C ASP A 267 5.83 9.64 -8.90
N LEU A 268 6.96 10.31 -8.71
CA LEU A 268 7.06 11.74 -8.42
C LEU A 268 6.28 12.60 -9.44
N ALA A 269 6.42 12.30 -10.74
CA ALA A 269 5.76 13.08 -11.78
C ALA A 269 4.24 12.97 -11.71
N ASP A 270 3.72 11.75 -11.55
CA ASP A 270 2.28 11.49 -11.46
C ASP A 270 1.67 12.12 -10.20
N LYS A 271 2.49 12.22 -9.14
CA LYS A 271 2.06 12.78 -7.85
C LYS A 271 2.02 14.32 -7.83
N GLN A 272 2.53 15.00 -8.86
CA GLN A 272 2.32 16.45 -8.99
C GLN A 272 0.91 16.78 -9.49
N VAL A 273 0.23 15.83 -10.14
CA VAL A 273 -1.15 16.03 -10.65
C VAL A 273 -2.14 16.16 -9.48
N GLY A 274 -2.89 17.24 -9.48
CA GLY A 274 -3.83 17.58 -8.40
C GLY A 274 -3.23 18.50 -7.32
N TYR A 275 -1.93 18.80 -7.43
CA TYR A 275 -1.24 19.80 -6.60
C TYR A 275 -0.76 21.00 -7.46
N GLY A 276 0.40 20.91 -8.07
CA GLY A 276 0.97 21.98 -8.90
C GLY A 276 0.36 22.07 -10.29
N VAL A 277 -0.17 20.97 -10.80
CA VAL A 277 -0.76 20.88 -12.13
C VAL A 277 -2.10 20.14 -12.11
N ASP A 278 -2.98 20.46 -13.05
CA ASP A 278 -4.20 19.70 -13.30
C ASP A 278 -3.92 18.44 -14.17
N ARG A 279 -4.97 17.72 -14.54
CA ARG A 279 -4.86 16.52 -15.39
C ARG A 279 -4.37 16.78 -16.80
N ASP A 280 -4.52 18.01 -17.28
CA ASP A 280 -4.12 18.46 -18.61
C ASP A 280 -2.71 19.08 -18.59
N GLY A 281 -2.07 19.14 -17.41
CA GLY A 281 -0.72 19.67 -17.21
C GLY A 281 -0.67 21.19 -17.02
N ASN A 282 -1.82 21.86 -16.86
CA ASN A 282 -1.87 23.30 -16.60
C ASN A 282 -1.58 23.58 -15.12
N SER A 283 -0.84 24.66 -14.84
CA SER A 283 -0.57 25.10 -13.47
C SER A 283 -1.86 25.45 -12.73
N LEU A 284 -2.01 24.96 -11.51
CA LEU A 284 -3.15 25.30 -10.66
C LEU A 284 -3.00 26.71 -10.07
N GLU A 285 -4.10 27.46 -10.06
CA GLU A 285 -4.15 28.81 -9.49
C GLU A 285 -3.77 28.78 -7.99
N GLY A 286 -2.92 29.70 -7.58
CA GLY A 286 -2.46 29.81 -6.18
C GLY A 286 -1.35 28.81 -5.78
N TRP A 287 -0.92 27.93 -6.66
CA TRP A 287 0.22 27.05 -6.42
C TRP A 287 1.54 27.76 -6.77
N PRO A 288 2.55 27.78 -5.86
CA PRO A 288 3.86 28.34 -6.19
C PRO A 288 4.57 27.50 -7.25
N GLN A 289 4.95 28.12 -8.37
CA GLN A 289 5.52 27.41 -9.55
C GLN A 289 6.80 26.61 -9.24
N ASP A 290 7.58 27.08 -8.24
CA ASP A 290 8.84 26.46 -7.86
C ASP A 290 8.68 25.44 -6.70
N TYR A 291 7.45 25.12 -6.30
CA TYR A 291 7.20 24.13 -5.25
C TYR A 291 6.90 22.76 -5.84
N LEU A 292 7.76 21.80 -5.45
CA LEU A 292 7.64 20.39 -5.82
C LEU A 292 7.13 19.60 -4.62
N VAL A 293 6.05 18.83 -4.80
CA VAL A 293 5.56 17.91 -3.77
C VAL A 293 6.47 16.70 -3.69
N ILE A 294 7.01 16.45 -2.50
CA ILE A 294 7.94 15.34 -2.22
C ILE A 294 7.33 14.24 -1.33
N ALA A 295 6.26 14.57 -0.67
CA ALA A 295 5.49 13.66 0.18
C ALA A 295 4.09 14.22 0.42
N ASP A 296 3.17 13.40 0.88
CA ASP A 296 1.87 13.86 1.36
C ASP A 296 1.39 13.11 2.61
N ARG A 297 0.47 13.76 3.33
CA ARG A 297 -0.28 13.20 4.45
C ARG A 297 -1.77 13.37 4.19
N PHE A 298 -2.42 12.33 3.70
CA PHE A 298 -3.87 12.35 3.39
C PHE A 298 -4.30 13.51 2.46
N GLY A 299 -3.46 13.88 1.49
CA GLY A 299 -3.71 14.99 0.58
C GLY A 299 -3.10 16.33 1.03
N ASP A 300 -2.49 16.40 2.20
CA ASP A 300 -1.73 17.56 2.68
C ASP A 300 -0.28 17.47 2.20
N PRO A 301 0.16 18.28 1.23
CA PRO A 301 1.48 18.13 0.62
C PRO A 301 2.62 18.67 1.50
N TYR A 302 3.74 17.95 1.46
CA TYR A 302 5.06 18.45 1.83
C TYR A 302 5.82 18.82 0.56
N CYS A 303 6.34 20.05 0.50
CA CYS A 303 6.97 20.58 -0.69
C CYS A 303 8.37 21.13 -0.40
N ILE A 304 9.21 21.10 -1.43
CA ILE A 304 10.48 21.84 -1.48
C ILE A 304 10.41 22.95 -2.52
N ASP A 305 11.18 24.02 -2.32
CA ASP A 305 11.42 25.07 -3.32
C ASP A 305 12.63 24.66 -4.16
N VAL A 306 12.39 24.24 -5.41
CA VAL A 306 13.45 23.72 -6.30
C VAL A 306 14.45 24.77 -6.76
N THR A 307 14.22 26.06 -6.48
CA THR A 307 15.19 27.15 -6.72
C THR A 307 16.30 27.19 -5.66
N LYS A 308 16.17 26.41 -4.58
CA LYS A 308 17.11 26.36 -3.45
C LYS A 308 17.77 24.99 -3.38
N GLU A 309 19.08 24.97 -3.36
CA GLU A 309 19.87 23.72 -3.27
C GLU A 309 19.58 22.97 -1.95
N ASP A 310 19.52 23.69 -0.83
CA ASP A 310 19.09 23.17 0.47
C ASP A 310 17.76 23.80 0.87
N SER A 311 16.69 23.35 0.20
CA SER A 311 15.36 23.88 0.43
C SER A 311 14.83 23.52 1.82
N LYS A 312 14.15 24.46 2.44
CA LYS A 312 13.23 24.17 3.54
C LYS A 312 12.10 23.28 3.03
N VAL A 313 11.52 22.48 3.92
CA VAL A 313 10.31 21.73 3.61
C VAL A 313 9.11 22.52 4.10
N PHE A 314 8.18 22.77 3.20
CA PHE A 314 6.93 23.47 3.44
C PHE A 314 5.76 22.49 3.48
N PHE A 315 4.74 22.83 4.22
CA PHE A 315 3.51 22.04 4.39
C PHE A 315 2.30 22.93 4.17
N ALA A 316 1.27 22.41 3.53
CA ALA A 316 -0.03 23.05 3.42
C ALA A 316 -1.15 22.05 3.72
N ALA A 317 -2.22 22.50 4.37
CA ALA A 317 -3.43 21.69 4.52
C ALA A 317 -4.31 21.85 3.27
N HIS A 318 -4.89 20.75 2.79
CA HIS A 318 -5.86 20.79 1.71
C HIS A 318 -7.24 21.25 2.21
N GLY A 319 -8.11 21.68 1.28
CA GLY A 319 -9.52 22.00 1.59
C GLY A 319 -9.79 23.41 2.13
N GLU A 320 -8.78 24.25 2.29
CA GLU A 320 -8.95 25.67 2.72
C GLU A 320 -9.22 26.66 1.56
N GLY A 321 -9.44 26.16 0.34
CA GLY A 321 -9.71 26.95 -0.87
C GLY A 321 -8.50 27.64 -1.49
N ASN A 322 -7.45 27.92 -0.71
CA ASN A 322 -6.16 28.46 -1.16
C ASN A 322 -5.01 27.76 -0.44
N TRP A 323 -3.95 27.47 -1.18
CA TRP A 323 -2.75 26.85 -0.63
C TRP A 323 -1.98 27.83 0.28
N LYS A 324 -1.91 27.55 1.58
CA LYS A 324 -1.18 28.35 2.56
C LYS A 324 0.03 27.58 3.07
N PHE A 325 1.14 27.70 2.37
CA PHE A 325 2.37 27.01 2.73
C PHE A 325 3.01 27.63 3.99
N LYS A 326 3.31 26.77 4.96
CA LYS A 326 4.07 27.12 6.17
C LYS A 326 5.35 26.29 6.20
N LYS A 327 6.45 26.88 6.67
CA LYS A 327 7.68 26.14 6.90
C LYS A 327 7.42 25.06 7.96
N ALA A 328 7.63 23.78 7.59
CA ALA A 328 7.55 22.65 8.48
C ALA A 328 8.92 22.23 9.01
N TYR A 329 9.96 22.20 8.14
CA TYR A 329 11.34 21.83 8.48
C TYR A 329 12.33 22.78 7.83
N ASN A 330 13.53 22.94 8.45
CA ASN A 330 14.54 23.86 7.95
C ASN A 330 15.33 23.32 6.75
N SER A 331 15.33 21.99 6.56
CA SER A 331 15.97 21.32 5.42
C SER A 331 15.26 20.01 5.12
N PHE A 332 15.58 19.42 3.94
CA PHE A 332 15.14 18.08 3.58
C PHE A 332 15.73 17.02 4.54
N ALA A 333 16.98 17.18 4.97
CA ALA A 333 17.59 16.27 5.93
C ALA A 333 16.86 16.26 7.29
N GLU A 334 16.43 17.42 7.79
CA GLU A 334 15.60 17.52 9.01
C GLU A 334 14.25 16.82 8.85
N PHE A 335 13.63 16.92 7.68
CA PHE A 335 12.41 16.19 7.37
C PHE A 335 12.62 14.67 7.39
N LEU A 336 13.70 14.17 6.77
CA LEU A 336 14.04 12.75 6.81
C LEU A 336 14.32 12.26 8.24
N ASP A 337 15.03 13.05 9.05
CA ASP A 337 15.29 12.71 10.45
C ASP A 337 13.99 12.62 11.27
N TYR A 338 13.04 13.51 11.01
CA TYR A 338 11.70 13.41 11.58
C TYR A 338 11.01 12.10 11.17
N LEU A 339 11.10 11.71 9.90
CA LEU A 339 10.48 10.48 9.41
C LEU A 339 11.14 9.22 9.99
N ALA A 340 12.46 9.24 10.15
CA ALA A 340 13.25 8.11 10.66
C ALA A 340 13.03 7.84 12.16
N LYS A 341 12.73 8.86 12.95
CA LYS A 341 12.36 8.72 14.38
C LYS A 341 10.97 8.13 14.55
#